data_c48d906539b7458ebc78846b6221df5a
#
_entry.id   c48d906539b7458ebc78846b6221df5a
#
_cell.length_a   1.000
_cell.length_b   1.000
_cell.length_c   1.000
_cell.angle_alpha   90.00
_cell.angle_beta   90.00
_cell.angle_gamma   90.00
#
_symmetry.space_group_name_H-M   'P 1'
#
loop_
_entity.id
_entity.type
_entity.pdbx_description
1 polymer ?
#
loop_
_entity_poly.entity_id
_entity_poly.type
_entity_poly.pdbx_seq_one_letter_code
_entity_poly.pdbx_strand_id
1 'polypeptide(L)' 'MAAKFISKARITKQGQLTIPSEARADLKIGLNSDVYWYELNDALVLTKNLVNPDEIIGLINNKKKNRK' A
#
# COMPACT_ATOMS: atom_id res chain seq x y z
N MET A 1 10.04 9.68 5.05
CA MET A 1 9.50 8.51 4.37
C MET A 1 9.62 8.65 2.86
N ALA A 2 10.06 7.61 2.22
CA ALA A 2 10.27 7.64 0.78
C ALA A 2 9.35 6.66 0.09
N ALA A 3 9.01 6.98 -1.13
CA ALA A 3 8.20 6.08 -1.95
C ALA A 3 9.08 5.51 -3.04
N LYS A 4 8.78 4.30 -3.45
CA LYS A 4 9.50 3.72 -4.57
C LYS A 4 8.52 2.99 -5.47
N PHE A 5 8.83 3.02 -6.76
CA PHE A 5 8.06 2.27 -7.73
C PHE A 5 8.53 0.82 -7.70
N ILE A 6 7.59 -0.11 -7.62
CA ILE A 6 7.95 -1.52 -7.58
C ILE A 6 7.73 -2.17 -8.94
N SER A 7 6.51 -2.11 -9.43
CA SER A 7 6.22 -2.70 -10.73
C SER A 7 4.79 -2.35 -11.08
N LYS A 8 4.45 -2.55 -12.35
CA LYS A 8 3.07 -2.45 -12.72
C LYS A 8 2.45 -3.83 -12.71
N ALA A 9 1.14 -3.88 -12.58
CA ALA A 9 0.43 -5.14 -12.55
C ALA A 9 -0.82 -5.00 -13.40
N ARG A 10 -1.35 -6.13 -13.81
CA ARG A 10 -2.55 -6.17 -14.62
C ARG A 10 -3.66 -6.84 -13.82
N ILE A 11 -4.82 -6.25 -13.83
CA ILE A 11 -5.96 -6.86 -13.16
C ILE A 11 -6.54 -7.93 -14.09
N THR A 12 -6.77 -9.11 -13.55
CA THR A 12 -7.30 -10.22 -14.33
C THR A 12 -8.78 -10.06 -14.58
N LYS A 13 -9.33 -10.95 -15.39
CA LYS A 13 -10.76 -10.92 -15.67
C LYS A 13 -11.59 -11.10 -14.41
N GLN A 14 -11.06 -11.81 -13.44
CA GLN A 14 -11.75 -12.00 -12.19
C GLN A 14 -11.59 -10.82 -11.24
N GLY A 15 -10.89 -9.80 -11.67
CA GLY A 15 -10.66 -8.64 -10.81
C GLY A 15 -9.57 -8.86 -9.80
N GLN A 16 -8.65 -9.76 -10.07
CA GLN A 16 -7.60 -10.10 -9.13
C GLN A 16 -6.29 -9.48 -9.51
N LEU A 17 -5.46 -9.29 -8.52
CA LEU A 17 -4.19 -8.60 -8.65
C LEU A 17 -3.19 -9.29 -7.75
N THR A 18 -1.99 -9.51 -8.26
CA THR A 18 -0.95 -10.17 -7.48
C THR A 18 -0.07 -9.13 -6.81
N ILE A 19 0.21 -9.34 -5.54
CA ILE A 19 1.15 -8.49 -4.82
C ILE A 19 2.55 -8.91 -5.23
N PRO A 20 3.36 -7.97 -5.76
CA PRO A 20 4.70 -8.33 -6.22
C PRO A 20 5.55 -8.92 -5.11
N SER A 21 6.44 -9.85 -5.49
CA SER A 21 7.26 -10.51 -4.50
C SER A 21 8.18 -9.54 -3.78
N GLU A 22 8.64 -8.50 -4.45
CA GLU A 22 9.47 -7.50 -3.79
C GLU A 22 8.69 -6.80 -2.67
N ALA A 23 7.44 -6.45 -2.94
CA ALA A 23 6.62 -5.80 -1.93
C ALA A 23 6.35 -6.75 -0.76
N ARG A 24 6.09 -8.03 -1.08
CA ARG A 24 5.84 -8.99 -0.02
C ARG A 24 7.06 -9.14 0.87
N ALA A 25 8.23 -9.16 0.28
CA ALA A 25 9.46 -9.27 1.05
C ALA A 25 9.70 -8.03 1.90
N ASP A 26 9.52 -6.86 1.31
CA ASP A 26 9.74 -5.61 2.03
C ASP A 26 8.80 -5.46 3.22
N LEU A 27 7.55 -5.86 3.04
CA LEU A 27 6.56 -5.73 4.10
C LEU A 27 6.49 -6.97 4.98
N LYS A 28 7.23 -8.00 4.62
CA LYS A 28 7.25 -9.26 5.39
C LYS A 28 5.86 -9.88 5.46
N ILE A 29 5.19 -9.90 4.33
CA ILE A 29 3.88 -10.53 4.21
C ILE A 29 4.07 -11.97 3.79
N GLY A 30 3.62 -12.91 4.60
CA GLY A 30 3.74 -14.32 4.29
C GLY A 30 2.44 -14.89 3.80
N LEU A 31 2.45 -16.20 3.56
CA LEU A 31 1.24 -16.92 3.21
C LEU A 31 0.27 -16.86 4.37
N ASN A 32 -1.01 -16.78 4.03
CA ASN A 32 -2.07 -16.76 5.04
C ASN A 32 -2.03 -15.53 5.92
N SER A 33 -1.31 -14.49 5.47
CA SER A 33 -1.34 -13.20 6.17
C SER A 33 -2.58 -12.43 5.77
N ASP A 34 -3.08 -11.64 6.68
CA ASP A 34 -4.13 -10.70 6.37
C ASP A 34 -3.50 -9.38 5.98
N VAL A 35 -4.09 -8.73 5.00
CA VAL A 35 -3.68 -7.40 4.62
C VAL A 35 -4.93 -6.55 4.49
N TYR A 36 -4.75 -5.24 4.49
CA TYR A 36 -5.87 -4.33 4.54
C TYR A 36 -5.74 -3.30 3.43
N TRP A 37 -6.84 -3.05 2.75
CA TRP A 37 -6.91 -2.09 1.66
C TRP A 37 -7.53 -0.80 2.13
N TYR A 38 -6.96 0.30 1.71
CA TYR A 38 -7.53 1.62 1.95
C TYR A 38 -7.59 2.38 0.65
N GLU A 39 -8.55 3.25 0.55
CA GLU A 39 -8.70 4.08 -0.64
C GLU A 39 -8.44 5.52 -0.28
N LEU A 40 -7.66 6.21 -1.10
CA LEU A 40 -7.37 7.62 -0.89
C LEU A 40 -7.31 8.28 -2.25
N ASN A 41 -8.34 9.08 -2.55
CA ASN A 41 -8.44 9.71 -3.86
C ASN A 41 -8.34 8.64 -4.95
N ASP A 42 -7.33 8.72 -5.80
CA ASP A 42 -7.17 7.78 -6.90
C ASP A 42 -6.23 6.64 -6.57
N ALA A 43 -5.92 6.43 -5.31
CA ALA A 43 -4.93 5.44 -4.92
C ALA A 43 -5.53 4.36 -4.06
N LEU A 44 -4.98 3.16 -4.18
CA LEU A 44 -5.25 2.08 -3.24
C LEU A 44 -4.00 1.87 -2.41
N VAL A 45 -4.17 1.76 -1.12
CA VAL A 45 -3.06 1.59 -0.21
C VAL A 45 -3.22 0.27 0.52
N LEU A 46 -2.18 -0.54 0.48
CA LEU A 46 -2.16 -1.84 1.14
C LEU A 46 -1.31 -1.75 2.39
N THR A 47 -1.86 -2.17 3.51
CA THR A 47 -1.08 -2.21 4.73
C THR A 47 -1.14 -3.61 5.31
N LYS A 48 -0.16 -3.94 6.11
CA LYS A 48 -0.19 -5.24 6.76
C LYS A 48 -0.79 -5.17 8.15
N ASN A 49 -1.06 -3.98 8.66
CA ASN A 49 -1.72 -3.80 9.94
C ASN A 49 -2.95 -2.94 9.75
N LEU A 50 -3.96 -3.23 10.54
CA LEU A 50 -5.16 -2.40 10.50
C LEU A 50 -4.85 -1.07 11.15
N VAL A 51 -5.08 0.00 10.42
CA VAL A 51 -4.82 1.34 10.94
C VAL A 51 -6.06 2.21 10.70
N ASN A 52 -6.12 3.30 11.43
CA ASN A 52 -7.18 4.26 11.23
C ASN A 52 -7.00 4.91 9.85
N PRO A 53 -8.08 5.06 9.07
CA PRO A 53 -7.92 5.68 7.75
C PRO A 53 -7.26 7.05 7.78
N ASP A 54 -7.46 7.81 8.84
CA ASP A 54 -6.81 9.11 8.93
C ASP A 54 -5.30 8.99 8.98
N GLU A 55 -4.79 7.88 9.49
CA GLU A 55 -3.36 7.66 9.56
C GLU A 55 -2.76 7.43 8.18
N ILE A 56 -3.56 6.90 7.27
CA ILE A 56 -3.09 6.72 5.90
C ILE A 56 -2.80 8.08 5.27
N ILE A 57 -3.69 9.03 5.51
CA ILE A 57 -3.48 10.38 5.00
C ILE A 57 -2.19 10.96 5.55
N GLY A 58 -1.94 10.74 6.83
CA GLY A 58 -0.72 11.23 7.45
C GLY A 58 0.52 10.64 6.85
N LEU A 59 0.51 9.36 6.56
CA LEU A 59 1.67 8.72 5.97
C LEU A 59 1.97 9.30 4.59
N ILE A 60 0.94 9.48 3.78
CA ILE A 60 1.14 9.95 2.42
C ILE A 60 1.52 11.42 2.40
N ASN A 61 0.96 12.21 3.28
CA ASN A 61 1.18 13.65 3.28
C ASN A 61 2.33 14.07 4.17
N ASN A 62 3.06 13.11 4.71
CA ASN A 62 4.11 13.42 5.64
C ASN A 62 5.14 14.40 5.09
N LYS A 63 5.50 14.22 3.83
CA LYS A 63 6.49 15.09 3.22
C LYS A 63 6.00 16.52 3.13
N LYS A 64 4.72 16.69 2.87
CA LYS A 64 4.19 18.03 2.76
C LYS A 64 4.31 18.80 4.06
N LYS A 65 4.11 18.10 5.15
CA LYS A 65 4.20 18.76 6.45
C LYS A 65 5.61 19.23 6.70
N ASN A 66 6.56 18.50 6.21
CA ASN A 66 7.97 18.84 6.45
C ASN A 66 8.43 20.04 5.66
N ARG A 67 7.66 20.42 4.68
CA ARG A 67 8.08 21.54 3.86
C ARG A 67 7.73 22.88 4.45
N LYS A 68 7.07 22.87 5.55
CA LYS A 68 6.71 24.15 6.18
C LYS A 68 7.89 24.83 6.82
#